data_5f0cac860b43dfb03e36a9581c607afc
#
_entry.id   5f0cac860b43dfb03e36a9581c607afc
#
_cell.length_a   1.000
_cell.length_b   1.000
_cell.length_c   1.000
_cell.angle_alpha   90.00
_cell.angle_beta   90.00
_cell.angle_gamma   90.00
#
_symmetry.space_group_name_H-M   'P 1'
#
loop_
_entity.id
_entity.type
_entity.pdbx_description
1 polymer ?
#
loop_
_entity_poly.entity_id
_entity_poly.type
_entity_poly.pdbx_seq_one_letter_code
_entity_poly.pdbx_strand_id
1 'polypeptide(L)'
;APLNDADIRDALPEDLNAAGYVGPYLFPNNNRRRVPAYLYWAISAICILIWVLRRGSDPVLINQGVLIAAIVLALFGLYSFVAGWNLKVDESDALVAATKQVGFPVGHASAQMGWRGLLSRPTWRILLYSAEDPPEKRGLVLVDGVDGSIVEWFVEDNPEDWAE
;
A
#
# COMPACT_ATOMS: atom_id res chain seq x y z
N ALA A 1 22.87 30.19 40.30
CA ALA A 1 23.35 30.39 38.92
C ALA A 1 22.14 30.25 37.99
N PRO A 2 21.89 31.21 37.09
CA PRO A 2 20.79 31.05 36.15
C PRO A 2 21.07 29.90 35.19
N LEU A 3 20.13 29.00 35.06
CA LEU A 3 20.15 27.93 34.04
C LEU A 3 20.24 28.56 32.66
N ASN A 4 21.23 28.13 31.91
CA ASN A 4 21.48 28.62 30.54
C ASN A 4 20.46 27.98 29.63
N ASP A 5 19.71 28.73 28.83
CA ASP A 5 18.69 28.24 27.88
C ASP A 5 19.25 27.20 26.86
N ALA A 6 20.58 27.09 26.77
CA ALA A 6 21.26 26.08 25.95
C ALA A 6 21.25 24.66 26.55
N ASP A 7 20.94 24.52 27.87
CA ASP A 7 20.90 23.23 28.56
C ASP A 7 19.51 22.59 28.59
N ILE A 8 18.47 23.29 28.13
CA ILE A 8 17.14 22.75 27.92
C ILE A 8 17.06 22.20 26.48
N ARG A 9 17.86 21.23 26.16
CA ARG A 9 17.57 20.36 25.02
C ARG A 9 16.53 19.38 25.51
N ASP A 10 15.34 19.52 24.97
CA ASP A 10 14.24 18.58 25.09
C ASP A 10 14.63 17.30 24.31
N ALA A 11 15.65 16.61 24.81
CA ALA A 11 16.07 15.32 24.30
C ALA A 11 15.19 14.27 24.96
N LEU A 12 14.39 13.58 24.18
CA LEU A 12 13.66 12.40 24.66
C LEU A 12 14.66 11.47 25.39
N PRO A 13 14.30 10.97 26.58
CA PRO A 13 15.05 9.93 27.25
C PRO A 13 15.34 8.77 26.29
N GLU A 14 16.52 8.18 26.40
CA GLU A 14 17.03 7.18 25.44
C GLU A 14 16.11 5.94 25.39
N ASP A 15 15.44 5.61 26.48
CA ASP A 15 14.43 4.56 26.60
C ASP A 15 13.10 4.87 25.91
N LEU A 16 12.81 6.14 25.61
CA LEU A 16 11.65 6.59 24.85
C LEU A 16 11.97 6.90 23.39
N ASN A 17 13.23 6.77 22.98
CA ASN A 17 13.65 6.98 21.59
C ASN A 17 13.24 5.76 20.71
N ALA A 18 11.99 5.75 20.27
CA ALA A 18 11.47 4.69 19.40
C ALA A 18 12.28 4.50 18.12
N ALA A 19 12.94 5.55 17.60
CA ALA A 19 13.79 5.46 16.41
C ALA A 19 15.04 4.61 16.65
N GLY A 20 15.53 4.49 17.89
CA GLY A 20 16.64 3.63 18.25
C GLY A 20 16.29 2.13 18.28
N TYR A 21 15.01 1.80 18.47
CA TYR A 21 14.53 0.43 18.63
C TYR A 21 13.83 -0.14 17.41
N VAL A 22 13.16 0.68 16.62
CA VAL A 22 12.25 0.21 15.55
C VAL A 22 12.83 0.43 14.16
N GLY A 23 13.84 1.26 14.01
CA GLY A 23 14.37 1.67 12.71
C GLY A 23 13.34 2.45 11.86
N PRO A 24 13.66 2.81 10.63
CA PRO A 24 12.71 3.46 9.74
C PRO A 24 11.54 2.52 9.44
N TYR A 25 10.31 3.02 9.53
CA TYR A 25 9.13 2.26 9.15
C TYR A 25 9.17 1.94 7.66
N LEU A 26 9.21 0.65 7.34
CA LEU A 26 9.18 0.18 5.96
C LEU A 26 7.76 -0.29 5.63
N PHE A 27 7.13 0.35 4.67
CA PHE A 27 5.82 -0.08 4.19
C PHE A 27 5.90 -1.47 3.57
N PRO A 28 4.99 -2.38 3.92
CA PRO A 28 5.05 -3.75 3.44
C PRO A 28 4.86 -3.82 1.91
N ASN A 29 5.76 -4.52 1.23
CA ASN A 29 5.60 -4.81 -0.18
C ASN A 29 4.41 -5.77 -0.39
N ASN A 30 3.46 -5.39 -1.23
CA ASN A 30 2.27 -6.18 -1.56
C ASN A 30 2.55 -7.45 -2.40
N ASN A 31 3.79 -7.70 -2.77
CA ASN A 31 4.18 -8.83 -3.63
C ASN A 31 3.81 -10.22 -3.06
N ARG A 32 3.51 -10.31 -1.76
CA ARG A 32 3.11 -11.56 -1.09
C ARG A 32 1.84 -12.19 -1.66
N ARG A 33 1.01 -11.46 -2.41
CA ARG A 33 -0.20 -12.01 -3.08
C ARG A 33 0.13 -13.08 -4.13
N ARG A 34 1.35 -13.12 -4.64
CA ARG A 34 1.79 -14.17 -5.57
C ARG A 34 1.98 -15.53 -4.90
N VAL A 35 2.30 -15.56 -3.61
CA VAL A 35 2.46 -16.82 -2.87
C VAL A 35 1.17 -17.64 -2.86
N PRO A 36 0.00 -17.12 -2.43
CA PRO A 36 -1.24 -17.87 -2.54
C PRO A 36 -1.62 -18.23 -3.98
N ALA A 37 -1.22 -17.45 -4.99
CA ALA A 37 -1.45 -17.80 -6.39
C ALA A 37 -0.83 -19.15 -6.77
N TYR A 38 0.43 -19.36 -6.40
CA TYR A 38 1.10 -20.64 -6.64
C TYR A 38 0.44 -21.80 -5.90
N LEU A 39 -0.05 -21.56 -4.68
CA LEU A 39 -0.78 -22.57 -3.91
C LEU A 39 -2.10 -22.95 -4.61
N TYR A 40 -2.87 -21.98 -5.07
CA TYR A 40 -4.10 -22.23 -5.83
C TYR A 40 -3.83 -23.02 -7.10
N TRP A 41 -2.78 -22.70 -7.84
CA TRP A 41 -2.41 -23.43 -9.05
C TRP A 41 -1.94 -24.86 -8.74
N ALA A 42 -1.17 -25.06 -7.66
CA ALA A 42 -0.76 -26.41 -7.24
C ALA A 42 -1.97 -27.28 -6.90
N ILE A 43 -2.92 -26.76 -6.10
CA ILE A 43 -4.14 -27.50 -5.74
C ILE A 43 -4.99 -27.76 -6.99
N SER A 44 -5.15 -26.75 -7.87
CA SER A 44 -5.86 -26.91 -9.14
C SER A 44 -5.26 -28.03 -10.00
N ALA A 45 -3.93 -28.05 -10.15
CA ALA A 45 -3.22 -29.09 -10.90
C ALA A 45 -3.43 -30.49 -10.31
N ILE A 46 -3.40 -30.62 -8.98
CA ILE A 46 -3.69 -31.87 -8.28
C ILE A 46 -5.13 -32.32 -8.55
N CYS A 47 -6.09 -31.43 -8.46
CA CYS A 47 -7.50 -31.75 -8.75
C CYS A 47 -7.69 -32.22 -10.20
N ILE A 48 -7.07 -31.56 -11.17
CA ILE A 48 -7.10 -31.95 -12.59
C ILE A 48 -6.47 -33.33 -12.76
N LEU A 49 -5.30 -33.56 -12.16
CA LEU A 49 -4.61 -34.85 -12.25
C LEU A 49 -5.48 -36.00 -11.69
N ILE A 50 -6.08 -35.81 -10.52
CA ILE A 50 -6.96 -36.80 -9.90
C ILE A 50 -8.17 -37.06 -10.81
N TRP A 51 -8.79 -35.99 -11.34
CA TRP A 51 -9.93 -36.12 -12.24
C TRP A 51 -9.55 -36.89 -13.52
N VAL A 52 -8.41 -36.62 -14.14
CA VAL A 52 -7.93 -37.33 -15.33
C VAL A 52 -7.65 -38.81 -15.05
N LEU A 53 -6.96 -39.13 -13.94
CA LEU A 53 -6.60 -40.48 -13.57
C LEU A 53 -7.81 -41.36 -13.21
N ARG A 54 -8.88 -40.75 -12.69
CA ARG A 54 -10.09 -41.45 -12.27
C ARG A 54 -11.23 -41.34 -13.28
N ARG A 55 -11.01 -40.72 -14.40
CA ARG A 55 -11.97 -40.58 -15.47
C ARG A 55 -12.38 -41.97 -16.00
N GLY A 56 -13.65 -42.33 -15.86
CA GLY A 56 -14.17 -43.64 -16.29
C GLY A 56 -14.26 -44.71 -15.22
N SER A 57 -13.83 -44.46 -13.97
CA SER A 57 -13.92 -45.40 -12.86
C SER A 57 -15.12 -45.25 -11.93
N ASP A 58 -16.06 -44.34 -12.26
CA ASP A 58 -17.32 -44.00 -11.56
C ASP A 58 -17.19 -43.82 -10.02
N PRO A 59 -16.21 -43.03 -9.53
CA PRO A 59 -16.07 -42.76 -8.11
C PRO A 59 -17.05 -41.64 -7.71
N VAL A 60 -17.79 -41.87 -6.63
CA VAL A 60 -18.84 -40.93 -6.11
C VAL A 60 -18.25 -39.53 -5.84
N LEU A 61 -17.01 -39.44 -5.37
CA LEU A 61 -16.37 -38.15 -4.98
C LEU A 61 -15.64 -37.46 -6.12
N ILE A 62 -15.27 -38.15 -7.20
CA ILE A 62 -14.50 -37.60 -8.30
C ILE A 62 -15.38 -37.42 -9.53
N ASN A 63 -16.17 -36.39 -9.50
CA ASN A 63 -17.13 -36.02 -10.53
C ASN A 63 -16.75 -34.72 -11.23
N GLN A 64 -17.62 -34.20 -12.09
CA GLN A 64 -17.42 -32.91 -12.79
C GLN A 64 -17.23 -31.72 -11.83
N GLY A 65 -17.72 -31.81 -10.57
CA GLY A 65 -17.51 -30.79 -9.56
C GLY A 65 -16.03 -30.57 -9.21
N VAL A 66 -15.22 -31.65 -9.23
CA VAL A 66 -13.76 -31.54 -9.02
C VAL A 66 -13.11 -30.74 -10.15
N LEU A 67 -13.52 -30.96 -11.38
CA LEU A 67 -13.02 -30.18 -12.53
C LEU A 67 -13.43 -28.69 -12.43
N ILE A 68 -14.68 -28.43 -12.07
CA ILE A 68 -15.17 -27.07 -11.87
C ILE A 68 -14.38 -26.38 -10.74
N ALA A 69 -14.17 -27.06 -9.62
CA ALA A 69 -13.38 -26.55 -8.51
C ALA A 69 -11.94 -26.23 -8.93
N ALA A 70 -11.32 -27.10 -9.73
CA ALA A 70 -9.97 -26.86 -10.27
C ALA A 70 -9.90 -25.61 -11.15
N ILE A 71 -10.90 -25.42 -12.02
CA ILE A 71 -10.97 -24.21 -12.89
C ILE A 71 -11.14 -22.95 -12.03
N VAL A 72 -12.02 -22.98 -11.04
CA VAL A 72 -12.24 -21.85 -10.13
C VAL A 72 -10.95 -21.50 -9.38
N LEU A 73 -10.25 -22.50 -8.85
CA LEU A 73 -8.94 -22.30 -8.17
C LEU A 73 -7.89 -21.73 -9.13
N ALA A 74 -7.86 -22.20 -10.39
CA ALA A 74 -6.94 -21.67 -11.39
C ALA A 74 -7.21 -20.18 -11.67
N LEU A 75 -8.48 -19.79 -11.76
CA LEU A 75 -8.88 -18.38 -11.95
C LEU A 75 -8.55 -17.51 -10.74
N PHE A 76 -8.76 -18.00 -9.52
CA PHE A 76 -8.33 -17.29 -8.31
C PHE A 76 -6.81 -17.14 -8.24
N GLY A 77 -6.08 -18.19 -8.65
CA GLY A 77 -4.63 -18.13 -8.77
C GLY A 77 -4.18 -17.05 -9.75
N LEU A 78 -4.81 -17.00 -10.93
CA LEU A 78 -4.53 -15.99 -11.95
C LEU A 78 -4.82 -14.56 -11.43
N TYR A 79 -5.97 -14.36 -10.81
CA TYR A 79 -6.32 -13.08 -10.18
C TYR A 79 -5.30 -12.65 -9.13
N SER A 80 -4.94 -13.55 -8.20
CA SER A 80 -3.97 -13.27 -7.14
C SER A 80 -2.58 -12.96 -7.70
N PHE A 81 -2.18 -13.63 -8.76
CA PHE A 81 -0.90 -13.40 -9.43
C PHE A 81 -0.85 -12.04 -10.12
N VAL A 82 -1.89 -11.69 -10.86
CA VAL A 82 -1.98 -10.40 -11.58
C VAL A 82 -2.15 -9.23 -10.59
N ALA A 83 -2.89 -9.44 -9.49
CA ALA A 83 -3.05 -8.44 -8.44
C ALA A 83 -1.82 -8.31 -7.50
N GLY A 84 -0.77 -9.10 -7.72
CA GLY A 84 0.48 -9.05 -6.96
C GLY A 84 1.45 -8.00 -7.51
N TRP A 85 1.14 -6.71 -7.31
CA TRP A 85 1.99 -5.60 -7.72
C TRP A 85 3.25 -5.50 -6.87
N ASN A 86 4.37 -5.08 -7.49
CA ASN A 86 5.58 -4.72 -6.77
C ASN A 86 5.53 -3.22 -6.44
N LEU A 87 5.62 -2.90 -5.16
CA LEU A 87 5.84 -1.52 -4.72
C LEU A 87 7.28 -1.13 -5.08
N LYS A 88 7.44 -0.10 -5.94
CA LYS A 88 8.74 0.41 -6.38
C LYS A 88 8.99 1.83 -5.92
N VAL A 89 7.93 2.57 -5.64
CA VAL A 89 7.96 3.95 -5.19
C VAL A 89 7.77 3.95 -3.69
N ASP A 90 8.75 4.43 -2.97
CA ASP A 90 8.67 4.56 -1.52
C ASP A 90 7.91 5.82 -1.10
N GLU A 91 7.74 6.01 0.20
CA GLU A 91 7.05 7.16 0.77
C GLU A 91 7.74 8.47 0.39
N SER A 92 9.08 8.50 0.46
CA SER A 92 9.87 9.69 0.21
C SER A 92 9.76 10.14 -1.24
N ASP A 93 9.85 9.20 -2.18
CA ASP A 93 9.68 9.47 -3.61
C ASP A 93 8.26 9.98 -3.92
N ALA A 94 7.25 9.39 -3.29
CA ALA A 94 5.87 9.81 -3.45
C ALA A 94 5.63 11.23 -2.89
N LEU A 95 6.21 11.55 -1.72
CA LEU A 95 6.16 12.88 -1.12
C LEU A 95 6.82 13.93 -2.02
N VAL A 96 7.99 13.63 -2.58
CA VAL A 96 8.68 14.54 -3.52
C VAL A 96 7.85 14.76 -4.77
N ALA A 97 7.25 13.72 -5.33
CA ALA A 97 6.38 13.84 -6.51
C ALA A 97 5.14 14.70 -6.21
N ALA A 98 4.50 14.46 -5.06
CA ALA A 98 3.32 15.21 -4.63
C ALA A 98 3.62 16.69 -4.35
N THR A 99 4.74 16.98 -3.68
CA THR A 99 5.16 18.36 -3.37
C THR A 99 5.39 19.19 -4.65
N LYS A 100 5.98 18.57 -5.68
CA LYS A 100 6.17 19.22 -6.98
C LYS A 100 4.84 19.51 -7.68
N GLN A 101 3.82 18.69 -7.44
CA GLN A 101 2.53 18.77 -8.13
C GLN A 101 1.63 19.87 -7.58
N VAL A 102 1.62 20.12 -6.26
CA VAL A 102 0.64 21.04 -5.64
C VAL A 102 0.91 22.52 -5.90
N GLY A 103 2.16 22.90 -6.23
CA GLY A 103 2.51 24.26 -6.66
C GLY A 103 2.50 25.32 -5.55
N PHE A 104 2.42 24.93 -4.27
CA PHE A 104 2.56 25.83 -3.12
C PHE A 104 3.67 25.30 -2.16
N PRO A 105 4.27 26.18 -1.33
CA PRO A 105 5.21 25.76 -0.29
C PRO A 105 4.53 24.84 0.71
N VAL A 106 5.08 23.65 0.95
CA VAL A 106 4.51 22.64 1.85
C VAL A 106 5.11 22.75 3.24
N GLY A 107 4.26 22.95 4.26
CA GLY A 107 4.63 22.96 5.68
C GLY A 107 4.51 21.59 6.30
N HIS A 108 3.37 20.93 6.12
CA HIS A 108 3.08 19.60 6.64
C HIS A 108 2.63 18.67 5.52
N ALA A 109 3.05 17.41 5.60
CA ALA A 109 2.58 16.38 4.69
C ALA A 109 2.42 15.06 5.42
N SER A 110 1.42 14.28 5.01
CA SER A 110 1.22 12.92 5.48
C SER A 110 1.04 11.97 4.30
N ALA A 111 1.61 10.78 4.42
CA ALA A 111 1.54 9.75 3.40
C ALA A 111 0.79 8.52 3.93
N GLN A 112 -0.14 8.02 3.15
CA GLN A 112 -0.89 6.82 3.45
C GLN A 112 -0.92 5.90 2.24
N MET A 113 -0.62 4.61 2.44
CA MET A 113 -0.77 3.61 1.40
C MET A 113 -2.23 3.19 1.26
N GLY A 114 -2.74 3.23 0.04
CA GLY A 114 -4.06 2.75 -0.34
C GLY A 114 -4.00 1.81 -1.54
N TRP A 115 -5.16 1.32 -1.95
CA TRP A 115 -5.31 0.37 -3.05
C TRP A 115 -6.35 0.89 -4.03
N ARG A 116 -6.06 0.80 -5.33
CA ARG A 116 -6.94 1.32 -6.37
C ARG A 116 -7.34 0.23 -7.36
N GLY A 117 -8.63 0.24 -7.74
CA GLY A 117 -9.21 -0.63 -8.76
C GLY A 117 -9.34 -2.09 -8.34
N LEU A 118 -9.92 -2.90 -9.24
CA LEU A 118 -10.21 -4.32 -9.01
C LEU A 118 -8.93 -5.15 -8.77
N LEU A 119 -7.82 -4.77 -9.37
CA LEU A 119 -6.54 -5.45 -9.19
C LEU A 119 -5.75 -4.92 -8.00
N SER A 120 -6.34 -4.06 -7.15
CA SER A 120 -5.71 -3.52 -5.94
C SER A 120 -4.31 -2.96 -6.20
N ARG A 121 -4.18 -2.06 -7.16
CA ARG A 121 -2.91 -1.40 -7.47
C ARG A 121 -2.52 -0.47 -6.33
N PRO A 122 -1.30 -0.58 -5.76
CA PRO A 122 -0.87 0.25 -4.64
C PRO A 122 -0.78 1.71 -5.08
N THR A 123 -1.32 2.60 -4.25
CA THR A 123 -1.38 4.04 -4.54
C THR A 123 -1.13 4.80 -3.26
N TRP A 124 -0.17 5.70 -3.27
CA TRP A 124 0.09 6.64 -2.19
C TRP A 124 -0.96 7.75 -2.19
N ARG A 125 -1.56 7.99 -1.06
CA ARG A 125 -2.44 9.13 -0.79
C ARG A 125 -1.63 10.12 0.04
N ILE A 126 -1.24 11.22 -0.57
CA ILE A 126 -0.43 12.25 0.07
C ILE A 126 -1.32 13.45 0.34
N LEU A 127 -1.49 13.77 1.61
CA LEU A 127 -2.17 14.97 2.06
C LEU A 127 -1.11 16.00 2.42
N LEU A 128 -1.24 17.21 1.86
CA LEU A 128 -0.28 18.30 2.03
C LEU A 128 -1.00 19.55 2.51
N TYR A 129 -0.37 20.27 3.45
CA TYR A 129 -0.80 21.56 3.91
C TYR A 129 0.27 22.60 3.57
N SER A 130 -0.17 23.81 3.26
CA SER A 130 0.71 24.92 2.97
C SER A 130 1.52 25.37 4.21
N ALA A 131 2.60 26.11 3.97
CA ALA A 131 3.58 26.45 5.01
C ALA A 131 3.19 27.64 5.89
N GLU A 132 2.06 28.29 5.62
CA GLU A 132 1.54 29.40 6.42
C GLU A 132 1.06 28.88 7.80
N ASP A 133 0.99 29.76 8.79
CA ASP A 133 0.46 29.49 10.11
C ASP A 133 -0.68 30.47 10.45
N PRO A 134 -1.95 30.03 10.42
CA PRO A 134 -2.44 28.70 10.05
C PRO A 134 -2.32 28.38 8.55
N PRO A 135 -2.31 27.08 8.15
CA PRO A 135 -2.24 26.70 6.76
C PRO A 135 -3.44 27.19 5.94
N GLU A 136 -3.20 27.91 4.86
CA GLU A 136 -4.26 28.48 4.00
C GLU A 136 -4.75 27.49 2.94
N LYS A 137 -3.91 26.55 2.50
CA LYS A 137 -4.22 25.60 1.43
C LYS A 137 -4.00 24.16 1.86
N ARG A 138 -4.83 23.29 1.29
CA ARG A 138 -4.74 21.87 1.43
C ARG A 138 -4.68 21.20 0.06
N GLY A 139 -3.81 20.22 -0.11
CA GLY A 139 -3.68 19.42 -1.33
C GLY A 139 -3.78 17.94 -1.04
N LEU A 140 -4.45 17.18 -1.92
CA LEU A 140 -4.46 15.73 -1.93
C LEU A 140 -3.89 15.27 -3.27
N VAL A 141 -2.85 14.44 -3.23
CA VAL A 141 -2.22 13.88 -4.42
C VAL A 141 -2.20 12.36 -4.31
N LEU A 142 -2.65 11.70 -5.37
CA LEU A 142 -2.58 10.26 -5.51
C LEU A 142 -1.40 9.91 -6.42
N VAL A 143 -0.40 9.23 -5.86
CA VAL A 143 0.81 8.80 -6.57
C VAL A 143 0.79 7.28 -6.72
N ASP A 144 0.99 6.79 -7.93
CA ASP A 144 1.04 5.35 -8.20
C ASP A 144 2.29 4.75 -7.55
N GLY A 145 2.08 3.73 -6.69
CA GLY A 145 3.17 3.08 -5.96
C GLY A 145 4.05 2.16 -6.82
N VAL A 146 3.68 1.93 -8.09
CA VAL A 146 4.42 1.04 -8.99
C VAL A 146 5.34 1.82 -9.93
N ASP A 147 4.88 2.94 -10.47
CA ASP A 147 5.61 3.72 -11.48
C ASP A 147 5.83 5.19 -11.11
N GLY A 148 5.26 5.67 -9.99
CA GLY A 148 5.43 7.04 -9.51
C GLY A 148 4.62 8.09 -10.26
N SER A 149 3.75 7.69 -11.18
CA SER A 149 2.90 8.63 -11.91
C SER A 149 1.85 9.26 -11.00
N ILE A 150 1.54 10.54 -11.25
CA ILE A 150 0.42 11.22 -10.60
C ILE A 150 -0.87 10.70 -11.21
N VAL A 151 -1.69 10.08 -10.37
CA VAL A 151 -2.97 9.49 -10.79
C VAL A 151 -4.07 10.54 -10.79
N GLU A 152 -4.13 11.31 -9.71
CA GLU A 152 -5.11 12.35 -9.48
C GLU A 152 -4.53 13.33 -8.47
N TRP A 153 -4.92 14.59 -8.55
CA TRP A 153 -4.54 15.58 -7.58
C TRP A 153 -5.64 16.65 -7.45
N PHE A 154 -5.70 17.23 -6.27
CA PHE A 154 -6.68 18.23 -5.93
C PHE A 154 -6.07 19.23 -4.96
N VAL A 155 -6.33 20.50 -5.15
CA VAL A 155 -5.92 21.60 -4.27
C VAL A 155 -7.12 22.46 -3.98
N GLU A 156 -7.31 22.79 -2.72
CA GLU A 156 -8.39 23.68 -2.26
C GLU A 156 -7.89 24.62 -1.15
N ASP A 157 -8.67 25.65 -0.86
CA ASP A 157 -8.47 26.43 0.35
C ASP A 157 -8.75 25.56 1.56
N ASN A 158 -7.95 25.70 2.61
CA ASN A 158 -8.09 24.85 3.78
C ASN A 158 -9.42 25.12 4.49
N PRO A 159 -10.35 24.13 4.56
CA PRO A 159 -11.64 24.30 5.20
C PRO A 159 -11.56 24.19 6.73
N GLU A 160 -10.41 23.84 7.28
CA GLU A 160 -10.23 23.68 8.72
C GLU A 160 -10.07 25.03 9.38
N ASP A 161 -10.97 25.34 10.34
CA ASP A 161 -10.88 26.53 11.16
C ASP A 161 -9.92 26.27 12.34
N TRP A 162 -8.75 26.89 12.28
CA TRP A 162 -7.71 26.77 13.31
C TRP A 162 -7.84 27.86 14.39
N ALA A 163 -8.93 28.65 14.36
CA ALA A 163 -9.19 29.68 15.34
C ALA A 163 -9.69 29.06 16.66
N GLU A 164 -8.79 28.83 17.59
CA GLU A 164 -9.06 28.76 19.05
C GLU A 164 -8.56 30.00 19.78
#